data_d3c5ad0eaa84d7eade9da1e9519dc340
#
_entry.id   d3c5ad0eaa84d7eade9da1e9519dc340
#
_cell.length_a   1.000
_cell.length_b   1.000
_cell.length_c   1.000
_cell.angle_alpha   90.00
_cell.angle_beta   90.00
_cell.angle_gamma   90.00
#
_symmetry.space_group_name_H-M   'P 1'
#
loop_
_entity.id
_entity.type
_entity.pdbx_description
1 polymer ?
#
loop_
_entity_poly.entity_id
_entity_poly.type
_entity_poly.pdbx_seq_one_letter_code
_entity_poly.pdbx_strand_id
1 'polypeptide(L)'
;MNDTPGLFLTFEGIDFTGKSTISKKVVELLHKEGYRVHWTREPGGSALAENIRNVIINGEMDKTTEAMLFAAARNDHYQNTVLPRLHNGEIVISDRFYASSYVYQGVVADNLDTVKELHRLIGNPTPDHTFLITVTVAALAERMKNREDHNRLDDYALNNLTKMSTGFFQYTQEHDN
;
A
#
# COMPACT_ATOMS: atom_id res chain seq x y z
N MET A 1 -22.90 12.62 -18.87
CA MET A 1 -21.80 12.22 -17.95
C MET A 1 -22.04 10.77 -17.66
N ASN A 2 -21.06 9.90 -17.84
CA ASN A 2 -21.24 8.49 -17.50
C ASN A 2 -21.30 8.39 -15.96
N ASP A 3 -22.47 8.04 -15.42
CA ASP A 3 -22.71 7.82 -14.00
C ASP A 3 -22.11 6.50 -13.48
N THR A 4 -21.07 5.98 -14.14
CA THR A 4 -20.36 4.80 -13.65
C THR A 4 -19.45 5.22 -12.50
N PRO A 5 -19.65 4.70 -11.28
CA PRO A 5 -18.76 5.00 -10.17
C PRO A 5 -17.32 4.56 -10.52
N GLY A 6 -16.34 5.29 -10.01
CA GLY A 6 -14.93 4.90 -10.12
C GLY A 6 -14.68 3.59 -9.41
N LEU A 7 -13.57 2.93 -9.75
CA LEU A 7 -13.16 1.66 -9.15
C LEU A 7 -11.80 1.83 -8.46
N PHE A 8 -11.71 1.47 -7.18
CA PHE A 8 -10.47 1.55 -6.40
C PHE A 8 -9.85 0.16 -6.21
N LEU A 9 -8.68 -0.05 -6.83
CA LEU A 9 -7.95 -1.31 -6.78
C LEU A 9 -6.61 -1.11 -6.07
N THR A 10 -6.23 -2.06 -5.21
CA THR A 10 -4.92 -2.02 -4.54
C THR A 10 -4.10 -3.29 -4.81
N PHE A 11 -2.80 -3.11 -4.93
CA PHE A 11 -1.82 -4.18 -5.09
C PHE A 11 -0.95 -4.25 -3.84
N GLU A 12 -1.03 -5.33 -3.12
CA GLU A 12 -0.44 -5.53 -1.81
C GLU A 12 0.54 -6.70 -1.78
N GLY A 13 1.37 -6.77 -0.77
CA GLY A 13 2.35 -7.84 -0.56
C GLY A 13 3.70 -7.30 -0.11
N ILE A 14 4.61 -8.22 0.21
CA ILE A 14 5.97 -7.92 0.68
C ILE A 14 6.77 -7.20 -0.43
N ASP A 15 7.81 -6.46 -0.06
CA ASP A 15 8.72 -5.84 -1.03
C ASP A 15 9.35 -6.91 -1.94
N PHE A 16 9.71 -6.53 -3.16
CA PHE A 16 10.29 -7.40 -4.19
C PHE A 16 9.37 -8.50 -4.75
N THR A 17 8.09 -8.57 -4.38
CA THR A 17 7.14 -9.51 -5.00
C THR A 17 6.79 -9.16 -6.45
N GLY A 18 7.05 -7.91 -6.88
CA GLY A 18 6.75 -7.43 -8.24
C GLY A 18 5.45 -6.63 -8.35
N LYS A 19 4.86 -6.21 -7.24
CA LYS A 19 3.63 -5.40 -7.18
C LYS A 19 3.61 -4.23 -8.17
N SER A 20 4.64 -3.37 -8.07
CA SER A 20 4.74 -2.16 -8.92
C SER A 20 4.80 -2.50 -10.41
N THR A 21 5.49 -3.58 -10.77
CA THR A 21 5.59 -4.04 -12.16
C THR A 21 4.24 -4.55 -12.66
N ILE A 22 3.56 -5.36 -11.83
CA ILE A 22 2.25 -5.93 -12.19
C ILE A 22 1.20 -4.83 -12.26
N SER A 23 1.10 -3.97 -11.25
CA SER A 23 0.11 -2.88 -11.21
C SER A 23 0.25 -1.93 -12.40
N LYS A 24 1.49 -1.53 -12.76
CA LYS A 24 1.74 -0.70 -13.95
C LYS A 24 1.37 -1.41 -15.25
N LYS A 25 1.61 -2.73 -15.35
CA LYS A 25 1.21 -3.51 -16.51
C LYS A 25 -0.32 -3.60 -16.66
N VAL A 26 -1.04 -3.73 -15.55
CA VAL A 26 -2.51 -3.67 -15.54
C VAL A 26 -3.00 -2.30 -16.03
N VAL A 27 -2.39 -1.21 -15.59
CA VAL A 27 -2.70 0.14 -16.09
C VAL A 27 -2.54 0.24 -17.61
N GLU A 28 -1.42 -0.27 -18.15
CA GLU A 28 -1.18 -0.26 -19.61
C GLU A 28 -2.26 -1.04 -20.38
N LEU A 29 -2.69 -2.19 -19.84
CA LEU A 29 -3.73 -3.01 -20.47
C LEU A 29 -5.09 -2.30 -20.43
N LEU A 30 -5.48 -1.75 -19.29
CA LEU A 30 -6.74 -1.02 -19.15
C LEU A 30 -6.79 0.25 -20.03
N HIS A 31 -5.67 0.97 -20.16
CA HIS A 31 -5.58 2.11 -21.08
C HIS A 31 -5.80 1.67 -22.55
N LYS A 32 -5.26 0.50 -22.96
CA LYS A 32 -5.48 -0.03 -24.32
C LYS A 32 -6.93 -0.38 -24.58
N GLU A 33 -7.66 -0.79 -23.55
CA GLU A 33 -9.12 -1.04 -23.61
C GLU A 33 -9.96 0.24 -23.50
N GLY A 34 -9.34 1.42 -23.41
CA GLY A 34 -10.00 2.72 -23.39
C GLY A 34 -10.48 3.20 -22.03
N TYR A 35 -10.11 2.53 -20.94
CA TYR A 35 -10.44 2.97 -19.59
C TYR A 35 -9.60 4.18 -19.17
N ARG A 36 -10.19 5.09 -18.39
CA ARG A 36 -9.47 6.15 -17.67
C ARG A 36 -8.92 5.58 -16.38
N VAL A 37 -7.60 5.44 -16.29
CA VAL A 37 -6.92 4.81 -15.16
C VAL A 37 -5.88 5.75 -14.59
N HIS A 38 -5.82 5.85 -13.28
CA HIS A 38 -4.76 6.56 -12.56
C HIS A 38 -3.96 5.57 -11.70
N TRP A 39 -2.63 5.53 -11.90
CA TRP A 39 -1.74 4.78 -11.05
C TRP A 39 -1.17 5.67 -9.95
N THR A 40 -1.14 5.16 -8.73
CA THR A 40 -0.57 5.85 -7.57
C THR A 40 0.11 4.84 -6.63
N ARG A 41 0.68 5.31 -5.53
CA ARG A 41 1.34 4.44 -4.54
C ARG A 41 1.30 5.02 -3.13
N GLU A 42 1.50 4.16 -2.12
CA GLU A 42 1.68 4.56 -0.72
C GLU A 42 3.01 4.03 -0.11
N PRO A 43 3.58 4.76 0.87
CA PRO A 43 3.25 6.15 1.21
C PRO A 43 3.65 7.08 0.08
N GLY A 44 2.85 8.14 -0.16
CA GLY A 44 3.06 9.11 -1.24
C GLY A 44 1.78 9.34 -2.05
N GLY A 45 1.92 9.73 -3.32
CA GLY A 45 0.82 9.91 -4.26
C GLY A 45 0.08 11.26 -4.17
N SER A 46 0.45 12.13 -3.23
CA SER A 46 0.03 13.53 -3.14
C SER A 46 1.19 14.38 -2.62
N ALA A 47 1.14 15.69 -2.80
CA ALA A 47 2.27 16.55 -2.45
C ALA A 47 2.67 16.45 -0.96
N LEU A 48 1.70 16.47 -0.05
CA LEU A 48 1.97 16.33 1.38
C LEU A 48 2.40 14.90 1.73
N ALA A 49 1.74 13.88 1.17
CA ALA A 49 2.10 12.49 1.41
C ALA A 49 3.53 12.15 0.95
N GLU A 50 4.04 12.77 -0.13
CA GLU A 50 5.45 12.62 -0.55
C GLU A 50 6.42 13.25 0.47
N ASN A 51 6.07 14.40 1.04
CA ASN A 51 6.87 15.01 2.11
C ASN A 51 6.90 14.13 3.36
N ILE A 52 5.74 13.59 3.77
CA ILE A 52 5.65 12.66 4.89
C ILE A 52 6.46 11.38 4.59
N ARG A 53 6.39 10.84 3.37
CA ARG A 53 7.21 9.71 2.94
C ARG A 53 8.70 9.96 3.18
N ASN A 54 9.19 11.15 2.81
CA ASN A 54 10.60 11.50 3.03
C ASN A 54 10.97 11.47 4.52
N VAL A 55 10.08 11.92 5.40
CA VAL A 55 10.25 11.84 6.86
C VAL A 55 10.28 10.37 7.31
N ILE A 56 9.34 9.54 6.84
CA ILE A 56 9.26 8.12 7.20
C ILE A 56 10.53 7.37 6.79
N ILE A 57 11.02 7.57 5.56
CA ILE A 57 12.16 6.81 5.02
C ILE A 57 13.47 7.20 5.72
N ASN A 58 13.66 8.48 6.00
CA ASN A 58 14.93 9.03 6.48
C ASN A 58 14.96 9.27 8.00
N GLY A 59 13.80 9.24 8.67
CA GLY A 59 13.70 9.52 10.11
C GLY A 59 13.78 8.24 10.95
N GLU A 60 14.32 8.41 12.17
CA GLU A 60 14.18 7.41 13.23
C GLU A 60 13.02 7.82 14.12
N MET A 61 12.13 6.87 14.41
CA MET A 61 10.94 7.14 15.21
C MET A 61 10.43 5.86 15.89
N ASP A 62 9.62 6.03 16.93
CA ASP A 62 8.91 4.92 17.55
C ASP A 62 7.77 4.40 16.66
N LYS A 63 7.32 3.17 16.94
CA LYS A 63 6.30 2.47 16.16
C LYS A 63 4.96 3.21 16.07
N THR A 64 4.58 3.95 17.09
CA THR A 64 3.32 4.70 17.12
C THR A 64 3.40 5.94 16.24
N THR A 65 4.49 6.70 16.35
CA THR A 65 4.78 7.84 15.47
C THR A 65 4.83 7.41 14.01
N GLU A 66 5.48 6.27 13.69
CA GLU A 66 5.51 5.73 12.34
C GLU A 66 4.10 5.42 11.82
N ALA A 67 3.28 4.72 12.62
CA ALA A 67 1.89 4.40 12.26
C ALA A 67 1.05 5.67 12.01
N MET A 68 1.21 6.71 12.85
CA MET A 68 0.53 7.99 12.68
C MET A 68 0.93 8.69 11.38
N LEU A 69 2.21 8.67 11.02
CA LEU A 69 2.69 9.28 9.77
C LEU A 69 2.17 8.52 8.53
N PHE A 70 2.14 7.19 8.57
CA PHE A 70 1.52 6.40 7.50
C PHE A 70 0.02 6.71 7.36
N ALA A 71 -0.72 6.82 8.48
CA ALA A 71 -2.13 7.17 8.45
C ALA A 71 -2.37 8.59 7.93
N ALA A 72 -1.55 9.56 8.33
CA ALA A 72 -1.63 10.94 7.86
C ALA A 72 -1.36 11.03 6.34
N ALA A 73 -0.30 10.35 5.85
CA ALA A 73 0.02 10.29 4.43
C ALA A 73 -1.12 9.64 3.62
N ARG A 74 -1.70 8.54 4.12
CA ARG A 74 -2.85 7.85 3.49
C ARG A 74 -4.07 8.74 3.43
N ASN A 75 -4.40 9.43 4.53
CA ASN A 75 -5.55 10.34 4.55
C ASN A 75 -5.40 11.43 3.49
N ASP A 76 -4.24 12.10 3.44
CA ASP A 76 -3.98 13.14 2.45
C ASP A 76 -4.03 12.60 1.01
N HIS A 77 -3.39 11.46 0.75
CA HIS A 77 -3.42 10.79 -0.53
C HIS A 77 -4.84 10.40 -0.95
N TYR A 78 -5.61 9.80 -0.04
CA TYR A 78 -6.99 9.39 -0.33
C TYR A 78 -7.88 10.59 -0.66
N GLN A 79 -7.87 11.64 0.17
CA GLN A 79 -8.72 12.81 0.00
C GLN A 79 -8.35 13.65 -1.23
N ASN A 80 -7.06 13.81 -1.52
CA ASN A 80 -6.57 14.74 -2.54
C ASN A 80 -6.24 14.06 -3.88
N THR A 81 -6.11 12.73 -3.91
CA THR A 81 -5.73 12.01 -5.14
C THR A 81 -6.75 10.95 -5.52
N VAL A 82 -7.09 10.03 -4.59
CA VAL A 82 -7.94 8.87 -4.89
C VAL A 82 -9.39 9.28 -5.06
N LEU A 83 -9.99 9.85 -4.01
CA LEU A 83 -11.41 10.17 -3.96
C LEU A 83 -11.90 11.08 -5.09
N PRO A 84 -11.21 12.17 -5.47
CA PRO A 84 -11.63 13.01 -6.60
C PRO A 84 -11.69 12.26 -7.93
N ARG A 85 -10.76 11.31 -8.16
CA ARG A 85 -10.72 10.49 -9.37
C ARG A 85 -11.85 9.48 -9.42
N LEU A 86 -12.14 8.84 -8.29
CA LEU A 86 -13.28 7.93 -8.16
C LEU A 86 -14.59 8.68 -8.45
N HIS A 87 -14.76 9.89 -7.94
CA HIS A 87 -15.93 10.73 -8.25
C HIS A 87 -16.02 11.10 -9.73
N ASN A 88 -14.90 11.16 -10.44
CA ASN A 88 -14.85 11.37 -11.90
C ASN A 88 -15.04 10.08 -12.70
N GLY A 89 -15.34 8.94 -12.06
CA GLY A 89 -15.53 7.65 -12.72
C GLY A 89 -14.24 7.06 -13.28
N GLU A 90 -13.08 7.37 -12.69
CA GLU A 90 -11.79 6.79 -13.06
C GLU A 90 -11.53 5.50 -12.28
N ILE A 91 -10.76 4.59 -12.87
CA ILE A 91 -10.17 3.47 -12.15
C ILE A 91 -8.89 3.99 -11.47
N VAL A 92 -8.80 3.83 -10.16
CA VAL A 92 -7.57 4.17 -9.40
C VAL A 92 -6.89 2.89 -8.97
N ILE A 93 -5.61 2.74 -9.32
CA ILE A 93 -4.77 1.60 -8.93
C ILE A 93 -3.67 2.11 -8.00
N SER A 94 -3.67 1.64 -6.75
CA SER A 94 -2.63 1.96 -5.78
C SER A 94 -1.68 0.78 -5.56
N ASP A 95 -0.38 1.04 -5.66
CA ASP A 95 0.68 0.15 -5.18
C ASP A 95 0.83 0.38 -3.69
N ARG A 96 0.30 -0.51 -2.89
CA ARG A 96 0.06 -0.45 -1.44
C ARG A 96 -1.11 0.45 -1.04
N PHE A 97 -1.70 0.06 0.08
CA PHE A 97 -2.72 0.80 0.82
C PHE A 97 -2.76 0.30 2.27
N TYR A 98 -3.95 0.13 2.85
CA TYR A 98 -4.15 -0.22 4.26
C TYR A 98 -3.56 -1.57 4.65
N ALA A 99 -3.63 -2.61 3.81
CA ALA A 99 -3.09 -3.93 4.13
C ALA A 99 -1.58 -3.88 4.42
N SER A 100 -0.82 -3.02 3.72
CA SER A 100 0.57 -2.78 4.06
C SER A 100 0.74 -2.22 5.48
N SER A 101 -0.03 -1.21 5.91
CA SER A 101 0.06 -0.70 7.28
C SER A 101 -0.41 -1.71 8.32
N TYR A 102 -1.48 -2.46 8.03
CA TYR A 102 -1.93 -3.55 8.88
C TYR A 102 -0.79 -4.54 9.19
N VAL A 103 -0.03 -4.91 8.14
CA VAL A 103 1.07 -5.87 8.28
C VAL A 103 2.32 -5.23 8.90
N TYR A 104 2.85 -4.16 8.30
CA TYR A 104 4.14 -3.59 8.68
C TYR A 104 4.08 -2.87 10.03
N GLN A 105 3.20 -1.89 10.17
CA GLN A 105 3.04 -1.10 11.38
C GLN A 105 2.17 -1.80 12.43
N GLY A 106 1.30 -2.73 12.02
CA GLY A 106 0.41 -3.47 12.91
C GLY A 106 1.02 -4.77 13.40
N VAL A 107 0.99 -5.83 12.58
CA VAL A 107 1.37 -7.19 12.97
C VAL A 107 2.86 -7.31 13.30
N VAL A 108 3.73 -6.80 12.43
CA VAL A 108 5.19 -6.92 12.59
C VAL A 108 5.69 -6.06 13.75
N ALA A 109 5.23 -4.82 13.84
CA ALA A 109 5.61 -3.90 14.90
C ALA A 109 4.88 -4.12 16.24
N ASP A 110 3.96 -5.10 16.30
CA ASP A 110 3.12 -5.36 17.48
C ASP A 110 2.38 -4.08 17.94
N ASN A 111 1.62 -3.50 17.02
CA ASN A 111 0.90 -2.23 17.21
C ASN A 111 -0.45 -2.20 16.45
N LEU A 112 -1.06 -3.37 16.27
CA LEU A 112 -2.21 -3.55 15.38
C LEU A 112 -3.44 -2.74 15.79
N ASP A 113 -3.71 -2.67 17.10
CA ASP A 113 -4.87 -1.92 17.61
C ASP A 113 -4.75 -0.42 17.28
N THR A 114 -3.55 0.15 17.43
CA THR A 114 -3.29 1.54 17.04
C THR A 114 -3.52 1.75 15.53
N VAL A 115 -3.03 0.83 14.69
CA VAL A 115 -3.21 0.92 13.23
C VAL A 115 -4.69 0.83 12.84
N LYS A 116 -5.45 -0.08 13.45
CA LYS A 116 -6.89 -0.21 13.23
C LYS A 116 -7.63 1.07 13.64
N GLU A 117 -7.30 1.63 14.80
CA GLU A 117 -7.92 2.88 15.28
C GLU A 117 -7.58 4.08 14.40
N LEU A 118 -6.34 4.23 13.96
CA LEU A 118 -5.93 5.28 13.03
C LEU A 118 -6.67 5.16 11.68
N HIS A 119 -6.86 3.94 11.18
CA HIS A 119 -7.62 3.72 9.96
C HIS A 119 -9.10 4.11 10.13
N ARG A 120 -9.69 3.77 11.29
CA ARG A 120 -11.05 4.18 11.66
C ARG A 120 -11.19 5.70 11.71
N LEU A 121 -10.20 6.40 12.29
CA LEU A 121 -10.20 7.87 12.42
C LEU A 121 -10.18 8.60 11.07
N ILE A 122 -9.54 8.03 10.06
CA ILE A 122 -9.53 8.59 8.70
C ILE A 122 -10.73 8.15 7.84
N GLY A 123 -11.74 7.51 8.45
CA GLY A 123 -13.00 7.16 7.80
C GLY A 123 -13.03 5.79 7.13
N ASN A 124 -12.12 4.87 7.46
CA ASN A 124 -12.03 3.51 6.88
C ASN A 124 -12.11 3.48 5.34
N PRO A 125 -11.29 4.22 4.60
CA PRO A 125 -11.32 4.14 3.16
C PRO A 125 -10.98 2.71 2.71
N THR A 126 -11.91 2.08 1.98
CA THR A 126 -11.81 0.67 1.59
C THR A 126 -11.69 0.55 0.08
N PRO A 127 -10.74 -0.23 -0.46
CA PRO A 127 -10.68 -0.57 -1.86
C PRO A 127 -11.85 -1.47 -2.26
N ASP A 128 -12.28 -1.40 -3.52
CA ASP A 128 -13.25 -2.35 -4.07
C ASP A 128 -12.63 -3.75 -4.20
N HIS A 129 -11.34 -3.83 -4.58
CA HIS A 129 -10.59 -5.08 -4.59
C HIS A 129 -9.13 -4.88 -4.19
N THR A 130 -8.62 -5.85 -3.43
CA THR A 130 -7.22 -5.93 -3.00
C THR A 130 -6.55 -7.16 -3.62
N PHE A 131 -5.52 -6.96 -4.43
CA PHE A 131 -4.73 -8.03 -5.03
C PHE A 131 -3.47 -8.30 -4.22
N LEU A 132 -3.43 -9.41 -3.50
CA LEU A 132 -2.24 -9.82 -2.77
C LEU A 132 -1.27 -10.55 -3.70
N ILE A 133 -0.11 -9.94 -3.97
CA ILE A 133 0.95 -10.51 -4.80
C ILE A 133 1.94 -11.25 -3.90
N THR A 134 2.04 -12.56 -4.10
CA THR A 134 2.92 -13.43 -3.33
C THR A 134 3.96 -14.11 -4.21
N VAL A 135 5.11 -14.41 -3.65
CA VAL A 135 6.16 -15.24 -4.24
C VAL A 135 6.73 -16.14 -3.15
N THR A 136 7.45 -17.20 -3.52
CA THR A 136 8.11 -18.05 -2.55
C THR A 136 9.18 -17.28 -1.78
N VAL A 137 9.40 -17.63 -0.51
CA VAL A 137 10.44 -17.00 0.32
C VAL A 137 11.83 -17.11 -0.32
N ALA A 138 12.12 -18.24 -1.01
CA ALA A 138 13.37 -18.42 -1.72
C ALA A 138 13.55 -17.40 -2.86
N ALA A 139 12.51 -17.21 -3.71
CA ALA A 139 12.53 -16.23 -4.79
C ALA A 139 12.63 -14.80 -4.27
N LEU A 140 11.98 -14.52 -3.12
CA LEU A 140 12.06 -13.22 -2.47
C LEU A 140 13.47 -12.91 -1.99
N ALA A 141 14.08 -13.85 -1.27
CA ALA A 141 15.44 -13.72 -0.75
C ALA A 141 16.48 -13.53 -1.88
N GLU A 142 16.30 -14.22 -3.01
CA GLU A 142 17.16 -14.07 -4.18
C GLU A 142 17.04 -12.66 -4.80
N ARG A 143 15.81 -12.16 -4.99
CA ARG A 143 15.56 -10.83 -5.54
C ARG A 143 16.11 -9.71 -4.63
N MET A 144 16.02 -9.90 -3.32
CA MET A 144 16.53 -8.95 -2.34
C MET A 144 18.06 -8.86 -2.35
N LYS A 145 18.76 -9.98 -2.50
CA LYS A 145 20.25 -10.02 -2.57
C LYS A 145 20.82 -9.27 -3.76
N ASN A 146 20.07 -9.17 -4.86
CA ASN A 146 20.52 -8.58 -6.12
C ASN A 146 20.25 -7.06 -6.22
N ARG A 147 19.80 -6.41 -5.16
CA ARG A 147 19.55 -4.96 -5.15
C ARG A 147 20.70 -4.21 -4.47
N GLU A 148 21.17 -3.16 -5.13
CA GLU A 148 22.26 -2.31 -4.64
C GLU A 148 21.78 -1.20 -3.68
N ASP A 149 20.54 -0.71 -3.86
CA ASP A 149 19.96 0.37 -3.05
C ASP A 149 19.01 -0.17 -1.97
N HIS A 150 19.49 -0.35 -0.77
CA HIS A 150 18.69 -0.71 0.41
C HIS A 150 18.36 0.51 1.25
N ASN A 151 17.15 0.53 1.79
CA ASN A 151 16.75 1.52 2.78
C ASN A 151 16.28 0.82 4.07
N ARG A 152 16.07 1.60 5.14
CA ARG A 152 15.66 1.10 6.46
C ARG A 152 14.46 0.14 6.42
N LEU A 153 13.49 0.40 5.57
CA LEU A 153 12.28 -0.43 5.47
C LEU A 153 12.55 -1.76 4.74
N ASP A 154 13.50 -1.78 3.80
CA ASP A 154 13.91 -3.02 3.11
C ASP A 154 14.61 -3.98 4.08
N ASP A 155 15.52 -3.47 4.94
CA ASP A 155 16.20 -4.27 5.97
C ASP A 155 15.21 -4.79 7.03
N TYR A 156 14.24 -3.95 7.40
CA TYR A 156 13.17 -4.35 8.31
C TYR A 156 12.33 -5.47 7.72
N ALA A 157 12.00 -5.40 6.44
CA ALA A 157 11.25 -6.43 5.73
C ALA A 157 12.01 -7.76 5.69
N LEU A 158 13.32 -7.75 5.36
CA LEU A 158 14.18 -8.93 5.35
C LEU A 158 14.15 -9.71 6.65
N ASN A 159 14.24 -9.00 7.77
CA ASN A 159 14.29 -9.60 9.11
C ASN A 159 12.93 -10.13 9.59
N ASN A 160 11.83 -9.80 8.90
CA ASN A 160 10.47 -10.09 9.34
C ASN A 160 9.62 -10.85 8.29
N LEU A 161 10.23 -11.47 7.27
CA LEU A 161 9.51 -12.09 6.14
C LEU A 161 8.41 -13.07 6.55
N THR A 162 8.67 -13.92 7.53
CA THR A 162 7.68 -14.90 8.02
C THR A 162 6.49 -14.19 8.70
N LYS A 163 6.75 -13.20 9.55
CA LYS A 163 5.70 -12.41 10.20
C LYS A 163 4.86 -11.64 9.18
N MET A 164 5.51 -11.07 8.15
CA MET A 164 4.82 -10.37 7.07
C MET A 164 3.92 -11.30 6.26
N SER A 165 4.42 -12.48 5.87
CA SER A 165 3.63 -13.46 5.13
C SER A 165 2.40 -13.89 5.94
N THR A 166 2.58 -14.18 7.23
CA THR A 166 1.47 -14.52 8.14
C THR A 166 0.50 -13.34 8.27
N GLY A 167 1.02 -12.11 8.42
CA GLY A 167 0.19 -10.91 8.56
C GLY A 167 -0.66 -10.61 7.32
N PHE A 168 -0.12 -10.76 6.12
CA PHE A 168 -0.92 -10.63 4.89
C PHE A 168 -1.97 -11.73 4.77
N PHE A 169 -1.65 -12.96 5.13
CA PHE A 169 -2.63 -14.04 5.17
C PHE A 169 -3.74 -13.76 6.20
N GLN A 170 -3.39 -13.30 7.40
CA GLN A 170 -4.36 -12.88 8.41
C GLN A 170 -5.25 -11.76 7.90
N TYR A 171 -4.67 -10.74 7.24
CA TYR A 171 -5.43 -9.65 6.64
C TYR A 171 -6.50 -10.18 5.67
N THR A 172 -6.15 -11.13 4.78
CA THR A 172 -7.11 -11.70 3.82
C THR A 172 -8.22 -12.53 4.46
N GLN A 173 -8.02 -13.04 5.68
CA GLN A 173 -9.07 -13.74 6.42
C GLN A 173 -10.03 -12.78 7.15
N GLU A 174 -9.57 -11.57 7.47
CA GLU A 174 -10.36 -10.55 8.17
C GLU A 174 -11.10 -9.61 7.18
N HIS A 175 -10.72 -9.61 5.89
CA HIS A 175 -11.21 -8.65 4.89
C HIS A 175 -11.52 -9.37 3.56
N ASP A 176 -12.78 -9.39 3.17
CA ASP A 176 -13.31 -10.12 1.99
C ASP A 176 -13.31 -9.28 0.68
N ASN A 177 -12.40 -8.33 0.49
CA ASN A 177 -12.36 -7.40 -0.66
C ASN A 177 -11.16 -7.55 -1.58
#